data_b106143c099c06c6c091cb6ca84cdda8
#
_entry.id   b106143c099c06c6c091cb6ca84cdda8
#
_cell.length_a   1.000
_cell.length_b   1.000
_cell.length_c   1.000
_cell.angle_alpha   90.00
_cell.angle_beta   90.00
_cell.angle_gamma   90.00
#
_symmetry.space_group_name_H-M   'P 1'
#
loop_
_entity.id
_entity.type
_entity.pdbx_description
1 polymer ?
#
loop_
_entity_poly.entity_id
_entity_poly.type
_entity_poly.pdbx_seq_one_letter_code
_entity_poly.pdbx_strand_id
1 'polypeptide(L)'
;MARVLYTAEATVTGGRANGHGRTTDGALAVQLRSPKEMGGEGGGTNPEQLFAVGYAACFEGALGVVGRRERAEVGDVSIDSRVSLLPTEERGFKIAVELDVTLPQVQDPEQAARIVAAAHQVCPYSNATRGNIDVRLTVNGRDIG
;
A
#
# COMPACT_ATOMS: atom_id res chain seq x y z
N MET A 1 5.06 -1.54 -26.42
CA MET A 1 4.88 -0.66 -25.24
C MET A 1 3.42 -0.50 -24.91
N ALA A 2 3.11 -0.65 -23.67
CA ALA A 2 1.75 -0.46 -23.23
C ALA A 2 1.38 1.03 -23.20
N ARG A 3 0.11 1.31 -23.40
CA ARG A 3 -0.42 2.65 -23.35
C ARG A 3 -0.52 3.12 -21.89
N VAL A 4 -0.14 4.37 -21.63
CA VAL A 4 -0.34 4.98 -20.31
C VAL A 4 -1.83 5.17 -20.07
N LEU A 5 -2.35 4.63 -18.96
CA LEU A 5 -3.76 4.75 -18.62
C LEU A 5 -4.05 6.03 -17.82
N TYR A 6 -3.10 6.46 -16.99
CA TYR A 6 -3.27 7.60 -16.11
C TYR A 6 -1.91 8.01 -15.56
N THR A 7 -1.71 9.31 -15.36
CA THR A 7 -0.50 9.86 -14.73
C THR A 7 -0.91 10.80 -13.60
N ALA A 8 -0.48 10.50 -12.39
CA ALA A 8 -0.61 11.41 -11.26
C ALA A 8 0.64 12.28 -11.18
N GLU A 9 0.45 13.55 -10.85
CA GLU A 9 1.55 14.50 -10.73
C GLU A 9 1.47 15.24 -9.40
N ALA A 10 2.62 15.45 -8.79
CA ALA A 10 2.70 16.13 -7.50
C ALA A 10 3.98 16.94 -7.39
N THR A 11 3.97 17.94 -6.52
CA THR A 11 5.14 18.75 -6.19
C THR A 11 5.36 18.71 -4.69
N VAL A 12 6.63 18.55 -4.29
CA VAL A 12 7.03 18.57 -2.88
C VAL A 12 8.11 19.63 -2.71
N THR A 13 7.95 20.45 -1.67
CA THR A 13 8.96 21.44 -1.28
C THR A 13 9.23 21.32 0.22
N GLY A 14 10.42 21.73 0.67
CA GLY A 14 10.78 21.76 2.09
C GLY A 14 11.20 20.42 2.69
N GLY A 15 11.15 19.34 1.94
CA GLY A 15 11.60 18.01 2.36
C GLY A 15 10.66 17.32 3.34
N ARG A 16 11.05 16.12 3.78
CA ARG A 16 10.16 15.26 4.59
C ARG A 16 9.97 15.75 6.03
N ALA A 17 10.85 16.60 6.53
CA ALA A 17 10.80 17.04 7.93
C ALA A 17 9.95 18.29 8.14
N ASN A 18 9.94 19.21 7.17
CA ASN A 18 9.26 20.51 7.27
C ASN A 18 8.61 20.89 5.94
N GLY A 19 8.19 19.90 5.17
CA GLY A 19 7.77 20.13 3.81
C GLY A 19 6.27 20.21 3.63
N HIS A 20 5.93 20.35 2.37
CA HIS A 20 4.56 20.37 1.90
C HIS A 20 4.49 19.62 0.57
N GLY A 21 3.51 18.75 0.43
CA GLY A 21 3.27 18.03 -0.82
C GLY A 21 1.86 18.25 -1.29
N ARG A 22 1.69 18.35 -2.61
CA ARG A 22 0.35 18.48 -3.18
C ARG A 22 0.31 17.90 -4.59
N THR A 23 -0.80 17.31 -4.93
CA THR A 23 -1.06 16.91 -6.31
C THR A 23 -1.46 18.12 -7.14
N THR A 24 -1.23 18.04 -8.46
CA THR A 24 -1.51 19.18 -9.35
C THR A 24 -2.99 19.52 -9.39
N ASP A 25 -3.87 18.52 -9.21
CA ASP A 25 -5.31 18.73 -9.19
C ASP A 25 -5.83 19.18 -7.81
N GLY A 26 -4.95 19.25 -6.80
CA GLY A 26 -5.33 19.66 -5.46
C GLY A 26 -6.07 18.61 -4.64
N ALA A 27 -6.26 17.40 -5.18
CA ALA A 27 -7.01 16.36 -4.46
C ALA A 27 -6.28 15.90 -3.19
N LEU A 28 -4.94 15.96 -3.21
CA LEU A 28 -4.13 15.65 -2.03
C LEU A 28 -3.22 16.85 -1.74
N ALA A 29 -3.27 17.33 -0.50
CA ALA A 29 -2.38 18.38 -0.02
C ALA A 29 -2.02 18.06 1.41
N VAL A 30 -0.73 17.92 1.72
CA VAL A 30 -0.29 17.43 3.03
C VAL A 30 0.89 18.24 3.56
N GLN A 31 0.95 18.35 4.87
CA GLN A 31 2.13 18.83 5.58
C GLN A 31 3.02 17.63 5.88
N LEU A 32 4.29 17.72 5.54
CA LEU A 32 5.25 16.64 5.76
C LEU A 32 6.06 16.93 7.02
N ARG A 33 5.99 15.98 7.96
CA ARG A 33 6.70 16.06 9.24
C ARG A 33 7.27 14.70 9.58
N SER A 34 8.52 14.68 10.04
CA SER A 34 9.10 13.43 10.53
C SER A 34 8.37 12.98 11.79
N PRO A 35 8.13 11.67 11.95
CA PRO A 35 7.44 11.19 13.14
C PRO A 35 8.32 11.33 14.39
N LYS A 36 7.68 11.37 15.55
CA LYS A 36 8.39 11.51 16.83
C LYS A 36 9.36 10.36 17.05
N GLU A 37 9.02 9.17 16.62
CA GLU A 37 9.86 7.97 16.73
C GLU A 37 11.19 8.12 16.01
N MET A 38 11.26 9.02 15.02
CA MET A 38 12.50 9.33 14.30
C MET A 38 13.10 10.66 14.70
N GLY A 39 12.69 11.20 15.87
CA GLY A 39 13.20 12.46 16.39
C GLY A 39 12.55 13.71 15.82
N GLY A 40 11.46 13.56 15.10
CA GLY A 40 10.72 14.67 14.52
C GLY A 40 9.66 15.23 15.45
N GLU A 41 8.97 16.25 14.97
CA GLU A 41 7.91 16.92 15.73
C GLU A 41 6.55 16.19 15.62
N GLY A 42 6.36 15.39 14.59
CA GLY A 42 5.05 14.80 14.29
C GLY A 42 4.08 15.89 13.82
N GLY A 43 2.80 15.58 13.87
CA GLY A 43 1.76 16.53 13.53
C GLY A 43 1.50 16.70 12.03
N GLY A 44 2.17 15.94 11.20
CA GLY A 44 1.95 15.89 9.76
C GLY A 44 2.03 14.46 9.28
N THR A 45 2.08 14.28 7.97
CA THR A 45 2.24 12.97 7.39
C THR A 45 3.68 12.75 6.92
N ASN A 46 3.97 11.56 6.42
CA ASN A 46 5.30 11.17 5.96
C ASN A 46 5.17 10.19 4.79
N PRO A 47 6.26 9.92 4.08
CA PRO A 47 6.19 9.03 2.92
C PRO A 47 5.71 7.62 3.26
N GLU A 48 6.03 7.10 4.44
CA GLU A 48 5.62 5.76 4.82
C GLU A 48 4.12 5.68 5.06
N GLN A 49 3.52 6.72 5.65
CA GLN A 49 2.07 6.79 5.79
C GLN A 49 1.38 6.89 4.42
N LEU A 50 1.91 7.71 3.53
CA LEU A 50 1.37 7.84 2.18
C LEU A 50 1.47 6.51 1.43
N PHE A 51 2.58 5.81 1.57
CA PHE A 51 2.77 4.51 0.94
C PHE A 51 1.79 3.48 1.51
N ALA A 52 1.57 3.49 2.83
CA ALA A 52 0.65 2.57 3.48
C ALA A 52 -0.77 2.74 2.96
N VAL A 53 -1.25 3.97 2.87
CA VAL A 53 -2.59 4.26 2.33
C VAL A 53 -2.65 3.90 0.84
N GLY A 54 -1.64 4.29 0.09
CA GLY A 54 -1.58 4.04 -1.35
C GLY A 54 -1.59 2.56 -1.68
N TYR A 55 -0.76 1.78 -0.97
CA TYR A 55 -0.70 0.34 -1.23
C TYR A 55 -2.02 -0.34 -0.89
N ALA A 56 -2.60 -0.02 0.28
CA ALA A 56 -3.88 -0.61 0.68
C ALA A 56 -4.98 -0.29 -0.34
N ALA A 57 -5.07 0.96 -0.79
CA ALA A 57 -6.07 1.37 -1.77
C ALA A 57 -5.85 0.67 -3.12
N CYS A 58 -4.59 0.58 -3.55
CA CYS A 58 -4.23 -0.10 -4.80
C CYS A 58 -4.58 -1.59 -4.72
N PHE A 59 -4.27 -2.22 -3.60
CA PHE A 59 -4.55 -3.64 -3.39
C PHE A 59 -6.06 -3.92 -3.33
N GLU A 60 -6.82 -3.04 -2.70
CA GLU A 60 -8.28 -3.15 -2.67
C GLU A 60 -8.86 -3.12 -4.08
N GLY A 61 -8.34 -2.22 -4.93
CA GLY A 61 -8.72 -2.18 -6.34
C GLY A 61 -8.42 -3.49 -7.05
N ALA A 62 -7.27 -4.10 -6.77
CA ALA A 62 -6.90 -5.39 -7.34
C ALA A 62 -7.83 -6.50 -6.88
N LEU A 63 -8.24 -6.49 -5.60
CA LEU A 63 -9.23 -7.45 -5.10
C LEU A 63 -10.55 -7.34 -5.85
N GLY A 64 -10.98 -6.13 -6.16
CA GLY A 64 -12.19 -5.90 -6.96
C GLY A 64 -12.07 -6.48 -8.36
N VAL A 65 -10.91 -6.31 -9.00
CA VAL A 65 -10.64 -6.86 -10.33
C VAL A 65 -10.71 -8.39 -10.30
N VAL A 66 -10.02 -9.00 -9.33
CA VAL A 66 -10.00 -10.46 -9.18
C VAL A 66 -11.40 -10.99 -8.89
N GLY A 67 -12.13 -10.31 -7.99
CA GLY A 67 -13.49 -10.70 -7.66
C GLY A 67 -14.39 -10.75 -8.88
N ARG A 68 -14.31 -9.73 -9.73
CA ARG A 68 -15.09 -9.70 -10.98
C ARG A 68 -14.68 -10.80 -11.94
N ARG A 69 -13.37 -11.04 -12.09
CA ARG A 69 -12.87 -12.10 -13.00
C ARG A 69 -13.29 -13.48 -12.57
N GLU A 70 -13.32 -13.73 -11.25
CA GLU A 70 -13.66 -15.03 -10.69
C GLU A 70 -15.15 -15.16 -10.32
N ARG A 71 -15.92 -14.10 -10.54
CA ARG A 71 -17.34 -14.03 -10.17
C ARG A 71 -17.53 -14.29 -8.67
N ALA A 72 -16.61 -13.81 -7.86
CA ALA A 72 -16.66 -13.91 -6.41
C ALA A 72 -17.05 -12.55 -5.82
N GLU A 73 -17.98 -12.56 -4.89
CA GLU A 73 -18.40 -11.36 -4.18
C GLU A 73 -17.44 -11.14 -3.01
N VAL A 74 -16.54 -10.16 -3.13
CA VAL A 74 -15.59 -9.87 -2.05
C VAL A 74 -16.20 -8.98 -0.96
N GLY A 75 -17.25 -8.23 -1.29
CA GLY A 75 -18.01 -7.44 -0.33
C GLY A 75 -17.23 -6.24 0.22
N ASP A 76 -17.49 -5.94 1.48
CA ASP A 76 -16.89 -4.80 2.18
C ASP A 76 -15.49 -5.18 2.66
N VAL A 77 -14.50 -4.94 1.81
CA VAL A 77 -13.10 -5.24 2.10
C VAL A 77 -12.52 -4.19 3.02
N SER A 78 -11.70 -4.60 3.97
CA SER A 78 -10.84 -3.68 4.70
C SER A 78 -9.41 -4.21 4.69
N ILE A 79 -8.44 -3.29 4.71
CA ILE A 79 -7.03 -3.65 4.70
C ILE A 79 -6.31 -2.78 5.73
N ASP A 80 -5.70 -3.42 6.71
CA ASP A 80 -4.79 -2.75 7.62
C ASP A 80 -3.39 -2.89 7.04
N SER A 81 -2.74 -1.77 6.80
CA SER A 81 -1.46 -1.70 6.12
C SER A 81 -0.40 -1.16 7.07
N ARG A 82 0.75 -1.83 7.10
CA ARG A 82 1.91 -1.37 7.87
C ARG A 82 3.10 -1.25 6.95
N VAL A 83 3.74 -0.10 6.99
CA VAL A 83 4.97 0.15 6.24
C VAL A 83 6.04 0.54 7.24
N SER A 84 7.09 -0.25 7.29
CA SER A 84 8.21 -0.04 8.22
C SER A 84 9.43 0.44 7.45
N LEU A 85 10.16 1.36 8.05
CA LEU A 85 11.41 1.88 7.50
C LEU A 85 12.57 1.17 8.20
N LEU A 86 13.50 0.64 7.40
CA LEU A 86 14.65 -0.12 7.90
C LEU A 86 15.93 0.41 7.27
N PRO A 87 17.05 0.40 8.00
CA PRO A 87 18.34 0.72 7.40
C PRO A 87 18.82 -0.46 6.53
N THR A 88 19.68 -0.16 5.57
CA THR A 88 20.37 -1.17 4.78
C THR A 88 21.84 -1.21 5.17
N GLU A 89 22.53 -2.31 4.80
CA GLU A 89 23.97 -2.43 5.04
C GLU A 89 24.77 -1.40 4.24
N GLU A 90 24.24 -0.96 3.11
CA GLU A 90 24.88 0.02 2.22
C GLU A 90 24.61 1.46 2.65
N ARG A 91 24.18 1.69 3.89
CA ARG A 91 23.89 3.02 4.46
C ARG A 91 22.69 3.72 3.80
N GLY A 92 21.79 2.96 3.21
CA GLY A 92 20.55 3.46 2.70
C GLY A 92 19.39 3.04 3.58
N PHE A 93 18.19 3.14 3.02
CA PHE A 93 16.96 2.76 3.70
C PHE A 93 16.09 1.95 2.76
N LYS A 94 15.34 1.04 3.33
CA LYS A 94 14.33 0.28 2.59
C LYS A 94 13.07 0.20 3.43
N ILE A 95 11.98 -0.22 2.81
CA ILE A 95 10.72 -0.43 3.51
C ILE A 95 10.35 -1.90 3.49
N ALA A 96 9.55 -2.30 4.47
CA ALA A 96 8.88 -3.59 4.50
C ALA A 96 7.39 -3.34 4.70
N VAL A 97 6.55 -4.19 4.14
CA VAL A 97 5.11 -3.97 4.11
C VAL A 97 4.38 -5.18 4.66
N GLU A 98 3.35 -4.95 5.45
CA GLU A 98 2.38 -5.97 5.83
C GLU A 98 0.99 -5.47 5.42
N LEU A 99 0.25 -6.30 4.70
CA LEU A 99 -1.14 -6.05 4.34
C LEU A 99 -2.00 -7.12 5.01
N ASP A 100 -2.85 -6.70 5.91
CA ASP A 100 -3.76 -7.56 6.64
C ASP A 100 -5.16 -7.36 6.08
N VAL A 101 -5.60 -8.29 5.23
CA VAL A 101 -6.82 -8.16 4.43
C VAL A 101 -7.96 -8.86 5.15
N THR A 102 -9.10 -8.17 5.22
CA THR A 102 -10.33 -8.76 5.74
C THR A 102 -11.36 -8.84 4.61
N LEU A 103 -11.77 -10.06 4.30
CA LEU A 103 -12.80 -10.37 3.31
C LEU A 103 -13.99 -11.01 4.05
N PRO A 104 -14.88 -10.21 4.65
CA PRO A 104 -15.89 -10.78 5.55
C PRO A 104 -16.92 -11.65 4.84
N GLN A 105 -17.10 -11.45 3.54
CA GLN A 105 -18.06 -12.23 2.76
C GLN A 105 -17.47 -13.47 2.10
N VAL A 106 -16.16 -13.69 2.19
CA VAL A 106 -15.50 -14.88 1.66
C VAL A 106 -15.11 -15.76 2.83
N GLN A 107 -15.96 -16.73 3.15
CA GLN A 107 -15.80 -17.54 4.36
C GLN A 107 -14.90 -18.75 4.15
N ASP A 108 -14.76 -19.24 2.92
CA ASP A 108 -13.86 -20.36 2.62
C ASP A 108 -12.41 -19.87 2.66
N PRO A 109 -11.58 -20.36 3.60
CA PRO A 109 -10.20 -19.89 3.73
C PRO A 109 -9.35 -20.12 2.48
N GLU A 110 -9.58 -21.21 1.76
CA GLU A 110 -8.80 -21.49 0.56
C GLU A 110 -9.17 -20.53 -0.57
N GLN A 111 -10.45 -20.20 -0.71
CA GLN A 111 -10.90 -19.22 -1.68
C GLN A 111 -10.36 -17.84 -1.33
N ALA A 112 -10.43 -17.45 -0.07
CA ALA A 112 -9.91 -16.16 0.38
C ALA A 112 -8.41 -16.03 0.09
N ALA A 113 -7.63 -17.07 0.40
CA ALA A 113 -6.20 -17.08 0.13
C ALA A 113 -5.90 -16.96 -1.37
N ARG A 114 -6.66 -17.68 -2.19
CA ARG A 114 -6.48 -17.65 -3.65
C ARG A 114 -6.78 -16.26 -4.21
N ILE A 115 -7.84 -15.62 -3.73
CA ILE A 115 -8.23 -14.27 -4.19
C ILE A 115 -7.13 -13.26 -3.84
N VAL A 116 -6.61 -13.30 -2.62
CA VAL A 116 -5.55 -12.38 -2.19
C VAL A 116 -4.25 -12.64 -2.95
N ALA A 117 -3.89 -13.90 -3.16
CA ALA A 117 -2.71 -14.23 -3.96
C ALA A 117 -2.84 -13.74 -5.41
N ALA A 118 -4.03 -13.86 -6.00
CA ALA A 118 -4.29 -13.35 -7.34
C ALA A 118 -4.23 -11.82 -7.38
N ALA A 119 -4.77 -11.15 -6.35
CA ALA A 119 -4.71 -9.69 -6.26
C ALA A 119 -3.27 -9.20 -6.18
N HIS A 120 -2.40 -9.94 -5.48
CA HIS A 120 -0.97 -9.61 -5.40
C HIS A 120 -0.31 -9.62 -6.78
N GLN A 121 -0.80 -10.40 -7.73
CA GLN A 121 -0.29 -10.41 -9.10
C GLN A 121 -0.85 -9.26 -9.95
N VAL A 122 -2.03 -8.75 -9.61
CA VAL A 122 -2.70 -7.68 -10.35
C VAL A 122 -2.28 -6.29 -9.87
N CYS A 123 -2.06 -6.13 -8.59
CA CYS A 123 -1.82 -4.83 -7.94
C CYS A 123 -0.52 -4.19 -8.46
N PRO A 124 -0.58 -2.96 -9.01
CA PRO A 124 0.63 -2.27 -9.49
C PRO A 124 1.69 -2.07 -8.40
N TYR A 125 1.30 -1.78 -7.16
CA TYR A 125 2.26 -1.65 -6.06
C TYR A 125 2.92 -3.00 -5.75
N SER A 126 2.16 -4.08 -5.77
CA SER A 126 2.72 -5.41 -5.58
C SER A 126 3.71 -5.75 -6.70
N ASN A 127 3.40 -5.35 -7.93
CA ASN A 127 4.32 -5.56 -9.05
C ASN A 127 5.61 -4.75 -8.92
N ALA A 128 5.55 -3.60 -8.24
CA ALA A 128 6.73 -2.79 -7.95
C ALA A 128 7.56 -3.31 -6.78
N THR A 129 6.93 -3.99 -5.82
CA THR A 129 7.58 -4.41 -4.58
C THR A 129 7.99 -5.87 -4.55
N ARG A 130 7.23 -6.74 -5.21
CA ARG A 130 7.46 -8.19 -5.19
C ARG A 130 8.86 -8.52 -5.72
N GLY A 131 9.58 -9.35 -4.97
CA GLY A 131 10.95 -9.73 -5.32
C GLY A 131 11.99 -8.68 -4.99
N ASN A 132 11.58 -7.54 -4.43
CA ASN A 132 12.47 -6.44 -4.07
C ASN A 132 12.47 -6.19 -2.56
N ILE A 133 11.30 -6.07 -1.96
CA ILE A 133 11.16 -5.87 -0.51
C ILE A 133 10.25 -6.94 0.06
N ASP A 134 10.29 -7.09 1.38
CA ASP A 134 9.40 -8.02 2.08
C ASP A 134 7.97 -7.46 2.09
N VAL A 135 7.03 -8.24 1.57
CA VAL A 135 5.61 -7.96 1.62
C VAL A 135 4.92 -9.17 2.22
N ARG A 136 4.36 -8.98 3.42
CA ARG A 136 3.63 -10.04 4.12
C ARG A 136 2.13 -9.83 3.93
N LEU A 137 1.44 -10.89 3.55
CA LEU A 137 0.01 -10.88 3.29
C LEU A 137 -0.70 -11.80 4.26
N THR A 138 -1.77 -11.29 4.90
CA THR A 138 -2.69 -12.13 5.66
C THR A 138 -4.10 -11.89 5.12
N VAL A 139 -4.96 -12.88 5.24
CA VAL A 139 -6.36 -12.75 4.89
C VAL A 139 -7.20 -13.45 5.95
N ASN A 140 -8.14 -12.71 6.52
CA ASN A 140 -9.03 -13.19 7.58
C ASN A 140 -8.24 -13.86 8.72
N GLY A 141 -7.08 -13.26 9.07
CA GLY A 141 -6.22 -13.73 10.14
C GLY A 141 -5.26 -14.85 9.77
N ARG A 142 -5.26 -15.30 8.53
CA ARG A 142 -4.39 -16.39 8.06
C ARG A 142 -3.24 -15.82 7.25
N ASP A 143 -2.01 -16.18 7.61
CA ASP A 143 -0.80 -15.78 6.88
C ASP A 143 -0.73 -16.59 5.58
N ILE A 144 -0.53 -15.89 4.47
CA ILE A 144 -0.41 -16.56 3.16
C ILE A 144 0.90 -16.24 2.45
N GLY A 145 1.85 -15.61 3.14
CA GLY A 145 3.18 -15.34 2.57
C GLY A 145 3.55 -13.87 2.38
#